data_2c9474936e5f5953c5457c7c0e62820e
#
_entry.id   2c9474936e5f5953c5457c7c0e62820e
#
_cell.length_a   1.000
_cell.length_b   1.000
_cell.length_c   1.000
_cell.angle_alpha   90.00
_cell.angle_beta   90.00
_cell.angle_gamma   90.00
#
_symmetry.space_group_name_H-M   'P 1'
#
loop_
_entity.id
_entity.type
_entity.pdbx_description
1 polymer ?
#
loop_
_entity_poly.entity_id
_entity_poly.type
_entity_poly.pdbx_seq_one_letter_code
_entity_poly.pdbx_strand_id
1 'polypeptide(L)'
;MKLNWAERLVVNNPVRVMIQRRIIKWIKSVTRITPQARVLEIGCGRGAGACLIQEAFHPATLHAFDLDLRMILMAGRYLKPEFKDKISLYVGDALRLPYRDGVLDAVFGFGVLHHLPDWRGGLGEIARVLKPGGIYFLEEFYPQFYQNFLARRIFLHPEHDRFYSHDLHRALQETGFTLQGRLEQKMFGILAVVVKKD
;
A
#
# COMPACT_ATOMS: atom_id res chain seq x y z
N MET A 1 6.63 8.88 -7.24
CA MET A 1 6.19 9.86 -8.26
C MET A 1 4.84 10.42 -7.86
N LYS A 2 4.55 11.71 -8.14
CA LYS A 2 3.23 12.29 -7.80
C LYS A 2 2.22 11.91 -8.89
N LEU A 3 1.00 11.55 -8.48
CA LEU A 3 -0.09 11.20 -9.38
C LEU A 3 -0.52 12.42 -10.24
N ASN A 4 -0.83 12.17 -11.52
CA ASN A 4 -1.44 13.18 -12.37
C ASN A 4 -2.95 13.36 -12.04
N TRP A 5 -3.64 14.28 -12.73
CA TRP A 5 -5.05 14.57 -12.45
C TRP A 5 -5.98 13.38 -12.74
N ALA A 6 -5.69 12.59 -13.80
CA ALA A 6 -6.51 11.43 -14.18
C ALA A 6 -6.33 10.26 -13.20
N GLU A 7 -5.10 9.99 -12.78
CA GLU A 7 -4.80 9.00 -11.74
C GLU A 7 -5.51 9.36 -10.44
N ARG A 8 -5.50 10.67 -10.05
CA ARG A 8 -6.25 11.12 -8.87
C ARG A 8 -7.74 10.88 -8.97
N LEU A 9 -8.35 11.04 -10.16
CA LEU A 9 -9.76 10.73 -10.36
C LEU A 9 -10.03 9.22 -10.18
N VAL A 10 -9.16 8.36 -10.71
CA VAL A 10 -9.31 6.90 -10.59
C VAL A 10 -9.15 6.44 -9.14
N VAL A 11 -8.09 6.85 -8.45
CA VAL A 11 -7.85 6.44 -7.06
C VAL A 11 -8.85 7.04 -6.07
N ASN A 12 -9.48 8.17 -6.42
CA ASN A 12 -10.47 8.84 -5.58
C ASN A 12 -11.93 8.50 -5.94
N ASN A 13 -12.16 7.55 -6.84
CA ASN A 13 -13.50 7.14 -7.25
C ASN A 13 -14.20 6.35 -6.13
N PRO A 14 -15.53 6.54 -5.89
CA PRO A 14 -16.29 5.73 -4.95
C PRO A 14 -16.23 4.21 -5.21
N VAL A 15 -16.14 3.79 -6.49
CA VAL A 15 -15.96 2.38 -6.86
C VAL A 15 -14.66 1.82 -6.29
N ARG A 16 -13.59 2.60 -6.24
CA ARG A 16 -12.32 2.21 -5.63
C ARG A 16 -12.48 1.88 -4.15
N VAL A 17 -13.24 2.68 -3.42
CA VAL A 17 -13.54 2.44 -1.98
C VAL A 17 -14.31 1.12 -1.79
N MET A 18 -15.27 0.84 -2.68
CA MET A 18 -16.01 -0.42 -2.64
C MET A 18 -15.11 -1.63 -2.91
N ILE A 19 -14.18 -1.51 -3.86
CA ILE A 19 -13.16 -2.54 -4.13
C ILE A 19 -12.27 -2.72 -2.90
N GLN A 20 -11.74 -1.65 -2.33
CA GLN A 20 -10.90 -1.70 -1.12
C GLN A 20 -11.64 -2.34 0.07
N ARG A 21 -12.95 -2.11 0.24
CA ARG A 21 -13.75 -2.82 1.26
C ARG A 21 -13.76 -4.34 1.07
N ARG A 22 -13.84 -4.81 -0.17
CA ARG A 22 -13.77 -6.25 -0.48
C ARG A 22 -12.36 -6.80 -0.21
N ILE A 23 -11.33 -6.03 -0.57
CA ILE A 23 -9.92 -6.36 -0.29
C ILE A 23 -9.71 -6.49 1.22
N ILE A 24 -10.15 -5.53 2.02
CA ILE A 24 -10.04 -5.58 3.49
C ILE A 24 -10.74 -6.82 4.07
N LYS A 25 -11.93 -7.19 3.55
CA LYS A 25 -12.61 -8.42 3.97
C LYS A 25 -11.77 -9.66 3.65
N TRP A 26 -11.15 -9.70 2.48
CA TRP A 26 -10.26 -10.79 2.10
C TRP A 26 -9.01 -10.83 3.00
N ILE A 27 -8.36 -9.68 3.28
CA ILE A 27 -7.21 -9.62 4.19
C ILE A 27 -7.59 -10.21 5.56
N LYS A 28 -8.75 -9.87 6.11
CA LYS A 28 -9.26 -10.42 7.39
C LYS A 28 -9.47 -11.94 7.36
N SER A 29 -9.74 -12.52 6.19
CA SER A 29 -9.86 -13.98 6.06
C SER A 29 -8.51 -14.70 5.97
N VAL A 30 -7.46 -13.98 5.56
CA VAL A 30 -6.11 -14.53 5.36
C VAL A 30 -5.22 -14.32 6.58
N THR A 31 -5.39 -13.20 7.30
CA THR A 31 -4.51 -12.84 8.41
C THR A 31 -5.26 -12.14 9.53
N ARG A 32 -4.61 -12.05 10.70
CA ARG A 32 -5.11 -11.33 11.87
C ARG A 32 -4.14 -10.22 12.25
N ILE A 33 -4.67 -9.04 12.43
CA ILE A 33 -3.95 -7.89 12.99
C ILE A 33 -4.58 -7.58 14.35
N THR A 34 -3.77 -7.55 15.38
CA THR A 34 -4.26 -7.32 16.74
C THR A 34 -4.63 -5.86 16.98
N PRO A 35 -5.54 -5.55 17.89
CA PRO A 35 -5.85 -4.17 18.25
C PRO A 35 -4.66 -3.39 18.84
N GLN A 36 -3.62 -4.07 19.33
CA GLN A 36 -2.39 -3.44 19.82
C GLN A 36 -1.38 -3.13 18.73
N ALA A 37 -1.68 -3.48 17.48
CA ALA A 37 -0.76 -3.34 16.35
C ALA A 37 -0.42 -1.88 16.05
N ARG A 38 0.84 -1.67 15.65
CA ARG A 38 1.33 -0.43 15.02
C ARG A 38 1.29 -0.62 13.52
N VAL A 39 0.44 0.13 12.86
CA VAL A 39 0.13 -0.05 11.44
C VAL A 39 0.54 1.18 10.65
N LEU A 40 1.04 0.97 9.44
CA LEU A 40 1.37 2.00 8.47
C LEU A 40 0.62 1.74 7.17
N GLU A 41 0.00 2.77 6.60
CA GLU A 41 -0.42 2.80 5.20
C GLU A 41 0.54 3.68 4.40
N ILE A 42 1.13 3.13 3.34
CA ILE A 42 1.97 3.86 2.39
C ILE A 42 1.14 4.26 1.18
N GLY A 43 1.31 5.51 0.71
CA GLY A 43 0.55 6.03 -0.43
C GLY A 43 -0.95 6.13 -0.14
N CYS A 44 -1.34 6.75 0.97
CA CYS A 44 -2.73 6.73 1.46
C CYS A 44 -3.72 7.51 0.57
N GLY A 45 -3.24 8.28 -0.41
CA GLY A 45 -4.11 9.10 -1.25
C GLY A 45 -4.99 10.04 -0.42
N ARG A 46 -6.29 10.01 -0.65
CA ARG A 46 -7.27 10.78 0.14
C ARG A 46 -7.65 10.14 1.49
N GLY A 47 -6.99 9.07 1.93
CA GLY A 47 -7.21 8.45 3.23
C GLY A 47 -8.35 7.42 3.29
N ALA A 48 -8.87 6.97 2.16
CA ALA A 48 -9.94 5.97 2.13
C ALA A 48 -9.48 4.61 2.69
N GLY A 49 -8.27 4.16 2.31
CA GLY A 49 -7.65 2.95 2.85
C GLY A 49 -7.45 3.04 4.36
N ALA A 50 -6.89 4.17 4.84
CA ALA A 50 -6.70 4.39 6.29
C ALA A 50 -8.00 4.28 7.07
N CYS A 51 -9.10 4.88 6.59
CA CYS A 51 -10.42 4.72 7.22
C CYS A 51 -10.84 3.25 7.28
N LEU A 52 -10.68 2.50 6.19
CA LEU A 52 -11.07 1.10 6.13
C LEU A 52 -10.20 0.19 7.02
N ILE A 53 -8.90 0.48 7.11
CA ILE A 53 -7.98 -0.21 8.02
C ILE A 53 -8.41 0.06 9.46
N GLN A 54 -8.68 1.32 9.81
CA GLN A 54 -9.12 1.70 11.16
C GLN A 54 -10.46 1.03 11.52
N GLU A 55 -11.44 1.02 10.61
CA GLU A 55 -12.72 0.35 10.81
C GLU A 55 -12.60 -1.16 10.97
N ALA A 56 -11.67 -1.79 10.27
CA ALA A 56 -11.60 -3.24 10.21
C ALA A 56 -10.76 -3.87 11.31
N PHE A 57 -9.66 -3.23 11.69
CA PHE A 57 -8.64 -3.81 12.56
C PHE A 57 -8.49 -3.09 13.90
N HIS A 58 -8.97 -1.84 14.01
CA HIS A 58 -8.86 -1.01 15.22
C HIS A 58 -7.46 -1.01 15.85
N PRO A 59 -6.38 -0.75 15.04
CA PRO A 59 -5.02 -0.80 15.55
C PRO A 59 -4.78 0.25 16.63
N ALA A 60 -3.81 0.02 17.53
CA ALA A 60 -3.43 0.98 18.57
C ALA A 60 -2.89 2.28 17.99
N THR A 61 -2.13 2.17 16.89
CA THR A 61 -1.67 3.32 16.11
C THR A 61 -1.81 3.03 14.62
N LEU A 62 -2.37 3.98 13.89
CA LEU A 62 -2.40 3.96 12.43
C LEU A 62 -1.76 5.24 11.90
N HIS A 63 -0.63 5.08 11.25
CA HIS A 63 -0.01 6.13 10.50
C HIS A 63 -0.34 5.96 9.01
N ALA A 64 -0.55 7.06 8.30
CA ALA A 64 -0.80 7.03 6.87
C ALA A 64 -0.09 8.21 6.20
N PHE A 65 0.64 7.95 5.13
CA PHE A 65 1.35 9.01 4.43
C PHE A 65 1.18 8.94 2.91
N ASP A 66 1.45 10.07 2.30
CA ASP A 66 1.55 10.20 0.84
C ASP A 66 2.71 11.13 0.50
N LEU A 67 3.30 10.97 -0.68
CA LEU A 67 4.35 11.85 -1.19
C LEU A 67 3.80 13.23 -1.58
N ASP A 68 2.52 13.31 -1.93
CA ASP A 68 1.86 14.56 -2.34
C ASP A 68 1.12 15.18 -1.16
N LEU A 69 1.58 16.34 -0.70
CA LEU A 69 0.91 17.14 0.34
C LEU A 69 -0.58 17.37 0.04
N ARG A 70 -0.96 17.49 -1.24
CA ARG A 70 -2.38 17.67 -1.62
C ARG A 70 -3.22 16.47 -1.22
N MET A 71 -2.68 15.25 -1.33
CA MET A 71 -3.36 14.04 -0.90
C MET A 71 -3.54 14.02 0.62
N ILE A 72 -2.51 14.41 1.37
CA ILE A 72 -2.59 14.54 2.83
C ILE A 72 -3.64 15.56 3.27
N LEU A 73 -3.70 16.73 2.63
CA LEU A 73 -4.74 17.72 2.90
C LEU A 73 -6.15 17.21 2.56
N MET A 74 -6.29 16.45 1.48
CA MET A 74 -7.56 15.79 1.13
C MET A 74 -7.91 14.70 2.13
N ALA A 75 -6.94 13.90 2.57
CA ALA A 75 -7.14 12.87 3.58
C ALA A 75 -7.63 13.46 4.90
N GLY A 76 -7.01 14.54 5.37
CA GLY A 76 -7.45 15.25 6.60
C GLY A 76 -8.91 15.74 6.55
N ARG A 77 -9.41 16.07 5.34
CA ARG A 77 -10.83 16.42 5.13
C ARG A 77 -11.74 15.22 5.00
N TYR A 78 -11.23 14.12 4.45
CA TYR A 78 -11.97 12.89 4.18
C TYR A 78 -12.12 12.02 5.43
N LEU A 79 -11.15 12.05 6.36
CA LEU A 79 -11.23 11.29 7.59
C LEU A 79 -12.51 11.62 8.36
N LYS A 80 -13.20 10.58 8.83
CA LYS A 80 -14.35 10.75 9.73
C LYS A 80 -13.91 11.43 11.04
N PRO A 81 -14.76 12.25 11.66
CA PRO A 81 -14.41 12.93 12.91
C PRO A 81 -13.85 11.99 13.98
N GLU A 82 -14.44 10.81 14.15
CA GLU A 82 -14.04 9.79 15.12
C GLU A 82 -12.67 9.14 14.84
N PHE A 83 -12.09 9.38 13.66
CA PHE A 83 -10.79 8.83 13.25
C PHE A 83 -9.67 9.86 13.24
N LYS A 84 -9.97 11.14 13.37
CA LYS A 84 -8.98 12.22 13.30
C LYS A 84 -7.88 12.10 14.36
N ASP A 85 -8.23 11.64 15.55
CA ASP A 85 -7.28 11.43 16.64
C ASP A 85 -6.66 10.01 16.63
N LYS A 86 -7.12 9.12 15.75
CA LYS A 86 -6.66 7.73 15.65
C LYS A 86 -5.75 7.49 14.47
N ILE A 87 -5.75 8.38 13.48
CA ILE A 87 -4.97 8.24 12.25
C ILE A 87 -4.04 9.45 12.12
N SER A 88 -2.74 9.20 12.20
CA SER A 88 -1.72 10.22 12.01
C SER A 88 -1.38 10.35 10.52
N LEU A 89 -1.65 11.52 9.94
CA LEU A 89 -1.35 11.83 8.55
C LEU A 89 -0.08 12.66 8.43
N TYR A 90 0.80 12.30 7.48
CA TYR A 90 2.00 13.09 7.18
C TYR A 90 2.46 12.94 5.72
N VAL A 91 3.31 13.85 5.27
CA VAL A 91 4.00 13.73 3.97
C VAL A 91 5.24 12.89 4.17
N GLY A 92 5.43 11.87 3.32
CA GLY A 92 6.55 10.94 3.44
C GLY A 92 6.96 10.33 2.10
N ASP A 93 8.12 9.67 2.12
CA ASP A 93 8.66 8.93 0.98
C ASP A 93 8.81 7.45 1.36
N ALA A 94 8.26 6.55 0.53
CA ALA A 94 8.34 5.12 0.73
C ALA A 94 9.77 4.57 0.56
N LEU A 95 10.67 5.34 -0.07
CA LEU A 95 12.09 5.00 -0.20
C LEU A 95 12.90 5.34 1.05
N ARG A 96 12.31 6.07 2.01
CA ARG A 96 12.96 6.45 3.26
C ARG A 96 11.93 6.60 4.38
N LEU A 97 11.53 5.49 4.95
CA LEU A 97 10.53 5.47 6.02
C LEU A 97 11.10 5.99 7.34
N PRO A 98 10.42 6.95 8.03
CA PRO A 98 10.93 7.59 9.24
C PRO A 98 10.71 6.71 10.50
N TYR A 99 10.99 5.42 10.37
CA TYR A 99 10.86 4.45 11.44
C TYR A 99 12.18 3.72 11.68
N ARG A 100 12.40 3.31 12.93
CA ARG A 100 13.47 2.37 13.28
C ARG A 100 13.15 0.98 12.72
N ASP A 101 14.17 0.14 12.65
CA ASP A 101 14.02 -1.25 12.24
C ASP A 101 13.10 -2.01 13.19
N GLY A 102 12.24 -2.86 12.64
CA GLY A 102 11.44 -3.81 13.40
C GLY A 102 10.46 -3.18 14.38
N VAL A 103 9.81 -2.06 14.06
CA VAL A 103 8.86 -1.39 14.97
C VAL A 103 7.40 -1.53 14.58
N LEU A 104 7.12 -1.88 13.31
CA LEU A 104 5.75 -1.99 12.81
C LEU A 104 5.27 -3.44 12.81
N ASP A 105 4.01 -3.64 13.15
CA ASP A 105 3.35 -4.95 13.11
C ASP A 105 2.74 -5.22 11.73
N ALA A 106 2.29 -4.18 11.04
CA ALA A 106 1.75 -4.31 9.68
C ALA A 106 1.99 -3.06 8.83
N VAL A 107 2.19 -3.28 7.53
CA VAL A 107 2.24 -2.24 6.50
C VAL A 107 1.21 -2.57 5.42
N PHE A 108 0.50 -1.55 4.94
CA PHE A 108 -0.45 -1.65 3.84
C PHE A 108 0.01 -0.79 2.66
N GLY A 109 -0.03 -1.36 1.46
CA GLY A 109 0.23 -0.66 0.20
C GLY A 109 -0.85 -0.99 -0.82
N PHE A 110 -1.69 0.00 -1.17
CA PHE A 110 -2.75 -0.16 -2.17
C PHE A 110 -2.33 0.47 -3.50
N GLY A 111 -1.51 -0.26 -4.26
CA GLY A 111 -1.03 0.18 -5.57
C GLY A 111 0.08 1.23 -5.45
N VAL A 112 1.18 0.90 -4.79
CA VAL A 112 2.24 1.88 -4.47
C VAL A 112 3.58 1.53 -5.11
N LEU A 113 4.05 0.28 -5.05
CA LEU A 113 5.39 -0.08 -5.49
C LEU A 113 5.61 0.25 -6.98
N HIS A 114 4.61 0.03 -7.83
CA HIS A 114 4.73 0.30 -9.26
C HIS A 114 4.83 1.80 -9.61
N HIS A 115 4.61 2.70 -8.63
CA HIS A 115 4.86 4.14 -8.76
C HIS A 115 6.25 4.56 -8.27
N LEU A 116 6.99 3.68 -7.61
CA LEU A 116 8.31 4.00 -7.09
C LEU A 116 9.37 3.89 -8.19
N PRO A 117 10.31 4.86 -8.28
CA PRO A 117 11.42 4.77 -9.24
C PRO A 117 12.40 3.65 -8.87
N ASP A 118 12.51 3.32 -7.59
CA ASP A 118 13.24 2.18 -7.04
C ASP A 118 12.28 1.37 -6.15
N TRP A 119 11.49 0.52 -6.78
CA TRP A 119 10.50 -0.28 -6.06
C TRP A 119 11.15 -1.36 -5.15
N ARG A 120 12.37 -1.83 -5.51
CA ARG A 120 13.11 -2.78 -4.67
C ARG A 120 13.62 -2.10 -3.39
N GLY A 121 14.14 -0.88 -3.50
CA GLY A 121 14.50 -0.07 -2.35
C GLY A 121 13.30 0.21 -1.44
N GLY A 122 12.13 0.53 -2.02
CA GLY A 122 10.89 0.68 -1.26
C GLY A 122 10.45 -0.61 -0.56
N LEU A 123 10.54 -1.75 -1.23
CA LEU A 123 10.27 -3.05 -0.62
C LEU A 123 11.24 -3.37 0.51
N GLY A 124 12.52 -3.05 0.35
CA GLY A 124 13.56 -3.17 1.39
C GLY A 124 13.25 -2.32 2.63
N GLU A 125 12.80 -1.07 2.43
CA GLU A 125 12.38 -0.19 3.53
C GLU A 125 11.16 -0.75 4.28
N ILE A 126 10.18 -1.29 3.56
CA ILE A 126 9.02 -1.96 4.16
C ILE A 126 9.49 -3.16 5.00
N ALA A 127 10.37 -3.98 4.45
CA ALA A 127 10.94 -5.12 5.19
C ALA A 127 11.72 -4.67 6.42
N ARG A 128 12.51 -3.59 6.31
CA ARG A 128 13.32 -3.05 7.42
C ARG A 128 12.45 -2.64 8.61
N VAL A 129 11.37 -1.89 8.35
CA VAL A 129 10.55 -1.33 9.43
C VAL A 129 9.60 -2.35 10.08
N LEU A 130 9.28 -3.44 9.38
CA LEU A 130 8.46 -4.52 9.92
C LEU A 130 9.22 -5.36 10.95
N LYS A 131 8.54 -5.74 12.02
CA LYS A 131 9.01 -6.75 12.96
C LYS A 131 9.16 -8.11 12.27
N PRO A 132 10.00 -9.02 12.80
CA PRO A 132 9.85 -10.44 12.51
C PRO A 132 8.41 -10.89 12.76
N GLY A 133 7.83 -11.66 11.84
CA GLY A 133 6.41 -12.01 11.84
C GLY A 133 5.45 -10.87 11.44
N GLY A 134 5.96 -9.68 11.18
CA GLY A 134 5.18 -8.53 10.72
C GLY A 134 4.61 -8.73 9.31
N ILE A 135 3.47 -8.13 9.04
CA ILE A 135 2.66 -8.38 7.84
C ILE A 135 2.81 -7.21 6.85
N TYR A 136 3.06 -7.54 5.59
CA TYR A 136 2.88 -6.60 4.51
C TYR A 136 1.72 -7.04 3.62
N PHE A 137 0.70 -6.19 3.51
CA PHE A 137 -0.32 -6.31 2.47
C PHE A 137 0.07 -5.45 1.29
N LEU A 138 0.05 -6.04 0.10
CA LEU A 138 0.27 -5.33 -1.15
C LEU A 138 -0.86 -5.60 -2.16
N GLU A 139 -1.27 -4.54 -2.82
CA GLU A 139 -2.02 -4.57 -4.06
C GLU A 139 -1.14 -3.94 -5.12
N GLU A 140 -0.83 -4.68 -6.19
CA GLU A 140 0.02 -4.14 -7.25
C GLU A 140 -0.53 -4.49 -8.62
N PHE A 141 -0.31 -3.58 -9.57
CA PHE A 141 -0.70 -3.75 -10.95
C PHE A 141 0.53 -4.04 -11.81
N TYR A 142 0.38 -4.97 -12.74
CA TYR A 142 1.46 -5.31 -13.66
C TYR A 142 1.44 -4.43 -14.92
N PRO A 143 2.59 -4.24 -15.59
CA PRO A 143 2.70 -3.38 -16.76
C PRO A 143 1.68 -3.69 -17.86
N GLN A 144 1.32 -4.96 -18.05
CA GLN A 144 0.31 -5.37 -19.03
C GLN A 144 -1.03 -4.67 -18.84
N PHE A 145 -1.43 -4.38 -17.58
CA PHE A 145 -2.69 -3.73 -17.28
C PHE A 145 -2.71 -2.25 -17.68
N TYR A 146 -1.65 -1.49 -17.37
CA TYR A 146 -1.61 -0.04 -17.58
C TYR A 146 -0.79 0.40 -18.80
N GLN A 147 -0.18 -0.53 -19.56
CA GLN A 147 0.60 -0.23 -20.77
C GLN A 147 -0.18 -0.35 -22.07
N ASN A 148 -1.49 -0.57 -22.06
CA ASN A 148 -2.28 -0.52 -23.26
C ASN A 148 -2.26 0.89 -23.88
N PHE A 149 -2.51 0.99 -25.19
CA PHE A 149 -2.39 2.21 -25.99
C PHE A 149 -3.15 3.43 -25.41
N LEU A 150 -4.31 3.19 -24.76
CA LEU A 150 -5.10 4.24 -24.11
C LEU A 150 -4.51 4.64 -22.75
N ALA A 151 -4.14 3.66 -21.94
CA ALA A 151 -3.66 3.89 -20.57
C ALA A 151 -2.34 4.66 -20.54
N ARG A 152 -1.42 4.41 -21.48
CA ARG A 152 -0.15 5.16 -21.61
C ARG A 152 -0.30 6.66 -21.79
N ARG A 153 -1.41 7.11 -22.38
CA ARG A 153 -1.70 8.54 -22.57
C ARG A 153 -2.31 9.21 -21.35
N ILE A 154 -2.85 8.41 -20.43
CA ILE A 154 -3.64 8.88 -19.29
C ILE A 154 -2.85 8.75 -18.01
N PHE A 155 -2.07 7.67 -17.83
CA PHE A 155 -1.36 7.35 -16.62
C PHE A 155 0.15 7.59 -16.77
N LEU A 156 0.72 8.36 -15.84
CA LEU A 156 2.15 8.58 -15.73
C LEU A 156 2.73 7.52 -14.81
N HIS A 157 3.33 6.48 -15.40
CA HIS A 157 4.06 5.47 -14.65
C HIS A 157 5.56 5.57 -14.98
N PRO A 158 6.48 5.17 -14.07
CA PRO A 158 7.88 5.06 -14.41
C PRO A 158 8.08 4.18 -15.65
N GLU A 159 8.89 4.63 -16.62
CA GLU A 159 9.12 3.86 -17.84
C GLU A 159 10.17 2.76 -17.65
N HIS A 160 11.02 2.91 -16.62
CA HIS A 160 12.11 2.01 -16.30
C HIS A 160 11.85 1.29 -14.97
N ASP A 161 12.57 0.18 -14.75
CA ASP A 161 12.55 -0.65 -13.55
C ASP A 161 11.15 -1.09 -13.10
N ARG A 162 10.41 -1.68 -14.05
CA ARG A 162 9.08 -2.24 -13.80
C ARG A 162 9.19 -3.70 -13.43
N PHE A 163 8.23 -4.17 -12.64
CA PHE A 163 8.19 -5.57 -12.25
C PHE A 163 6.99 -6.29 -12.86
N TYR A 164 7.23 -7.51 -13.24
CA TYR A 164 6.21 -8.51 -13.55
C TYR A 164 6.05 -9.47 -12.36
N SER A 165 5.10 -10.40 -12.48
CA SER A 165 4.82 -11.40 -11.43
C SER A 165 6.09 -12.06 -10.89
N HIS A 166 6.95 -12.59 -11.77
CA HIS A 166 8.17 -13.30 -11.36
C HIS A 166 9.20 -12.40 -10.66
N ASP A 167 9.31 -11.13 -11.08
CA ASP A 167 10.24 -10.17 -10.46
C ASP A 167 9.80 -9.83 -9.05
N LEU A 168 8.48 -9.57 -8.87
CA LEU A 168 7.92 -9.27 -7.56
C LEU A 168 8.05 -10.45 -6.60
N HIS A 169 7.72 -11.66 -7.05
CA HIS A 169 7.86 -12.86 -6.22
C HIS A 169 9.31 -13.09 -5.79
N ARG A 170 10.27 -12.92 -6.71
CA ARG A 170 11.70 -13.04 -6.40
C ARG A 170 12.12 -11.99 -5.36
N ALA A 171 11.78 -10.71 -5.59
CA ALA A 171 12.14 -9.63 -4.68
C ALA A 171 11.53 -9.82 -3.28
N LEU A 172 10.28 -10.29 -3.18
CA LEU A 172 9.66 -10.64 -1.90
C LEU A 172 10.46 -11.72 -1.16
N GLN A 173 10.92 -12.74 -1.85
CA GLN A 173 11.75 -13.80 -1.25
C GLN A 173 13.12 -13.29 -0.82
N GLU A 174 13.78 -12.49 -1.67
CA GLU A 174 15.10 -11.90 -1.41
C GLU A 174 15.08 -10.91 -0.23
N THR A 175 13.97 -10.20 -0.03
CA THR A 175 13.76 -9.31 1.11
C THR A 175 13.24 -10.01 2.37
N GLY A 176 13.18 -11.35 2.37
CA GLY A 176 12.84 -12.16 3.54
C GLY A 176 11.34 -12.31 3.78
N PHE A 177 10.49 -12.05 2.79
CA PHE A 177 9.06 -12.29 2.93
C PHE A 177 8.65 -13.72 2.56
N THR A 178 7.67 -14.24 3.29
CA THR A 178 6.95 -15.49 2.96
C THR A 178 5.50 -15.17 2.58
N LEU A 179 5.03 -15.76 1.51
CA LEU A 179 3.66 -15.59 1.05
C LEU A 179 2.69 -16.35 1.97
N GLN A 180 1.72 -15.64 2.56
CA GLN A 180 0.66 -16.22 3.40
C GLN A 180 -0.64 -16.43 2.59
N GLY A 181 -0.95 -15.50 1.70
CA GLY A 181 -2.11 -15.61 0.82
C GLY A 181 -2.00 -14.69 -0.37
N ARG A 182 -2.61 -15.10 -1.49
CA ARG A 182 -2.64 -14.27 -2.70
C ARG A 182 -3.88 -14.50 -3.54
N LEU A 183 -4.26 -13.45 -4.27
CA LEU A 183 -5.13 -13.49 -5.44
C LEU A 183 -4.36 -12.81 -6.56
N GLU A 184 -4.01 -13.54 -7.59
CA GLU A 184 -3.14 -13.05 -8.65
C GLU A 184 -3.68 -13.41 -10.04
N GLN A 185 -3.64 -12.43 -10.91
CA GLN A 185 -3.86 -12.61 -12.34
C GLN A 185 -2.72 -11.95 -13.11
N LYS A 186 -1.90 -12.76 -13.80
CA LYS A 186 -0.64 -12.34 -14.43
C LYS A 186 -0.78 -11.19 -15.44
N MET A 187 -1.97 -11.00 -16.02
CA MET A 187 -2.24 -9.90 -16.95
C MET A 187 -2.68 -8.60 -16.26
N PHE A 188 -3.08 -8.66 -14.99
CA PHE A 188 -3.62 -7.49 -14.28
C PHE A 188 -2.77 -7.08 -13.08
N GLY A 189 -2.51 -7.99 -12.16
CA GLY A 189 -1.84 -7.66 -10.92
C GLY A 189 -2.03 -8.70 -9.84
N ILE A 190 -1.69 -8.32 -8.62
CA ILE A 190 -1.68 -9.17 -7.44
C ILE A 190 -2.26 -8.46 -6.22
N LEU A 191 -3.02 -9.19 -5.43
CA LEU A 191 -3.26 -8.94 -4.02
C LEU A 191 -2.49 -9.98 -3.23
N ALA A 192 -1.64 -9.59 -2.31
CA ALA A 192 -0.90 -10.54 -1.49
C ALA A 192 -0.80 -10.08 -0.04
N VAL A 193 -0.82 -11.06 0.84
CA VAL A 193 -0.42 -10.92 2.24
C VAL A 193 0.88 -11.70 2.40
N VAL A 194 1.94 -11.01 2.78
CA VAL A 194 3.24 -11.60 3.03
C VAL A 194 3.70 -11.32 4.45
N VAL A 195 4.47 -12.23 5.01
CA VAL A 195 4.97 -12.16 6.39
C VAL A 195 6.48 -12.09 6.35
N LYS A 196 7.07 -11.16 7.10
CA LYS A 196 8.51 -11.05 7.26
C LYS A 196 9.03 -12.25 8.06
N LYS A 197 10.03 -12.94 7.53
CA LYS A 197 10.77 -14.00 8.27
C LYS A 197 11.54 -13.41 9.46
N ASP A 198 11.89 -14.29 10.38
CA ASP A 198 12.79 -13.98 11.50
C ASP A 198 14.20 -13.64 11.03
#